data_3d71eddcf6e83ff7db23cfc7c44db60e
#
_entry.id   3d71eddcf6e83ff7db23cfc7c44db60e
#
_cell.length_a   1.000
_cell.length_b   1.000
_cell.length_c   1.000
_cell.angle_alpha   90.00
_cell.angle_beta   90.00
_cell.angle_gamma   90.00
#
_symmetry.space_group_name_H-M   'P 1'
#
loop_
_entity.id
_entity.type
_entity.pdbx_description
1 polymer ?
#
loop_
_entity_poly.entity_id
_entity_poly.type
_entity_poly.pdbx_seq_one_letter_code
_entity_poly.pdbx_strand_id
1 'polypeptide(L)'
;MRGLIWNCRGAGKKGMATCLSALISDHSLDFVGLHKKFSPKCIRRIDPFGLFHWEWIPSAGKSGGILSGVRHDIFYVISCNKGKYILQMVVHDKKIKKDWGLLVVYGSTHEEFKEEFLVELAAMCSNMSVPYIVGGDFNILRNCNEKNKMMNSSRSTDIFNSIINALALREIYTSGGKYIWTNNQAHPTLEKLDRILMSEDWENLFPMVYVRKLVQELSDHNPLLLSSGE
;
A
#
# COMPACT_ATOMS: atom_id res chain seq x y z
N MET A 1 -0.88 15.83 -5.38
CA MET A 1 -0.24 14.83 -4.50
C MET A 1 0.02 13.57 -5.27
N ARG A 2 1.20 12.93 -5.07
CA ARG A 2 1.58 11.67 -5.72
C ARG A 2 2.14 10.68 -4.70
N GLY A 3 1.68 9.43 -4.76
CA GLY A 3 2.11 8.39 -3.83
C GLY A 3 2.38 7.07 -4.53
N LEU A 4 3.27 6.26 -3.98
CA LEU A 4 3.60 4.94 -4.49
C LEU A 4 3.32 3.88 -3.41
N ILE A 5 2.55 2.87 -3.78
CA ILE A 5 2.36 1.67 -2.96
C ILE A 5 2.89 0.47 -3.74
N TRP A 6 3.80 -0.31 -3.14
CA TRP A 6 4.44 -1.42 -3.85
C TRP A 6 4.96 -2.53 -2.94
N ASN A 7 4.58 -3.77 -3.22
CA ASN A 7 5.25 -4.94 -2.71
C ASN A 7 6.49 -5.24 -3.57
N CYS A 8 7.63 -4.65 -3.21
CA CYS A 8 8.85 -4.72 -4.00
C CYS A 8 9.71 -5.97 -3.74
N ARG A 9 9.22 -6.97 -3.00
CA ARG A 9 9.88 -8.26 -2.66
C ARG A 9 11.37 -8.17 -2.29
N GLY A 10 11.80 -7.06 -1.69
CA GLY A 10 13.10 -6.89 -1.03
C GLY A 10 14.05 -5.94 -1.68
N ALA A 11 14.34 -4.90 -0.94
CA ALA A 11 15.40 -3.95 -1.24
C ALA A 11 16.80 -4.57 -1.26
N GLY A 12 16.95 -5.84 -0.86
CA GLY A 12 18.19 -6.61 -1.01
C GLY A 12 18.45 -7.12 -2.43
N LYS A 13 17.46 -7.10 -3.33
CA LYS A 13 17.68 -7.47 -4.73
C LYS A 13 18.53 -6.38 -5.41
N LYS A 14 19.57 -6.80 -6.13
CA LYS A 14 20.44 -5.87 -6.86
C LYS A 14 19.61 -4.96 -7.75
N GLY A 15 19.80 -3.64 -7.65
CA GLY A 15 19.10 -2.63 -8.43
C GLY A 15 17.79 -2.11 -7.80
N MET A 16 17.18 -2.78 -6.82
CA MET A 16 15.89 -2.36 -6.25
C MET A 16 15.94 -0.97 -5.59
N ALA A 17 16.98 -0.69 -4.79
CA ALA A 17 17.11 0.62 -4.14
C ALA A 17 17.29 1.74 -5.18
N THR A 18 18.05 1.50 -6.24
CA THR A 18 18.22 2.43 -7.36
C THR A 18 16.90 2.67 -8.11
N CYS A 19 16.16 1.59 -8.37
CA CYS A 19 14.84 1.68 -8.99
C CYS A 19 13.85 2.49 -8.14
N LEU A 20 13.80 2.25 -6.83
CA LEU A 20 12.95 3.02 -5.91
C LEU A 20 13.34 4.50 -5.86
N SER A 21 14.64 4.80 -5.78
CA SER A 21 15.14 6.18 -5.81
C SER A 21 14.77 6.89 -7.12
N ALA A 22 14.89 6.19 -8.27
CA ALA A 22 14.46 6.71 -9.56
C ALA A 22 12.94 6.97 -9.60
N LEU A 23 12.11 6.01 -9.14
CA LEU A 23 10.66 6.19 -9.08
C LEU A 23 10.24 7.39 -8.21
N ILE A 24 10.92 7.58 -7.06
CA ILE A 24 10.67 8.73 -6.18
C ILE A 24 10.96 10.04 -6.91
N SER A 25 12.10 10.12 -7.60
CA SER A 25 12.52 11.31 -8.35
C SER A 25 11.65 11.55 -9.58
N ASP A 26 11.49 10.54 -10.45
CA ASP A 26 10.83 10.67 -11.76
C ASP A 26 9.34 11.01 -11.63
N HIS A 27 8.71 10.51 -10.57
CA HIS A 27 7.31 10.79 -10.29
C HIS A 27 7.09 11.90 -9.25
N SER A 28 8.17 12.49 -8.70
CA SER A 28 8.09 13.51 -7.65
C SER A 28 7.14 13.08 -6.53
N LEU A 29 7.42 11.90 -5.94
CA LEU A 29 6.53 11.28 -4.97
C LEU A 29 6.50 12.07 -3.66
N ASP A 30 5.31 12.22 -3.10
CA ASP A 30 5.05 12.88 -1.83
C ASP A 30 5.00 11.88 -0.67
N PHE A 31 4.56 10.64 -0.95
CA PHE A 31 4.59 9.54 0.01
C PHE A 31 4.87 8.19 -0.67
N VAL A 32 5.36 7.24 0.12
CA VAL A 32 5.72 5.89 -0.34
C VAL A 32 5.31 4.86 0.71
N GLY A 33 4.65 3.79 0.28
CA GLY A 33 4.35 2.61 1.09
C GLY A 33 4.95 1.36 0.45
N LEU A 34 5.87 0.71 1.14
CA LEU A 34 6.62 -0.43 0.61
C LEU A 34 6.52 -1.64 1.53
N HIS A 35 6.50 -2.83 0.94
CA HIS A 35 6.48 -4.09 1.68
C HIS A 35 7.79 -4.82 1.44
N LYS A 36 8.44 -5.24 2.50
CA LYS A 36 9.49 -6.24 2.70
C LYS A 36 10.65 -5.82 3.62
N LYS A 37 11.73 -6.68 3.67
CA LYS A 37 12.90 -6.44 4.54
C LYS A 37 13.63 -5.17 4.15
N PHE A 38 13.58 -4.18 5.01
CA PHE A 38 14.33 -2.94 4.88
C PHE A 38 15.38 -2.87 6.00
N SER A 39 16.51 -2.25 5.69
CA SER A 39 17.54 -1.91 6.65
C SER A 39 17.82 -0.40 6.59
N PRO A 40 18.35 0.22 7.64
CA PRO A 40 18.74 1.63 7.60
C PRO A 40 19.68 1.98 6.44
N LYS A 41 20.57 1.04 6.05
CA LYS A 41 21.45 1.22 4.87
C LYS A 41 20.68 1.27 3.57
N CYS A 42 19.56 0.54 3.48
CA CYS A 42 18.72 0.56 2.31
C CYS A 42 17.94 1.88 2.19
N ILE A 43 17.40 2.40 3.30
CA ILE A 43 16.69 3.67 3.34
C ILE A 43 17.60 4.81 2.83
N ARG A 44 18.86 4.87 3.27
CA ARG A 44 19.83 5.87 2.78
C ARG A 44 20.11 5.79 1.28
N ARG A 45 19.94 4.62 0.66
CA ARG A 45 20.11 4.45 -0.79
C ARG A 45 18.85 4.81 -1.57
N ILE A 46 17.68 4.65 -0.98
CA ILE A 46 16.38 5.02 -1.56
C ILE A 46 16.20 6.55 -1.50
N ASP A 47 16.55 7.13 -0.37
CA ASP A 47 16.43 8.56 -0.07
C ASP A 47 17.80 9.13 0.36
N PRO A 48 18.71 9.37 -0.60
CA PRO A 48 20.06 9.83 -0.30
C PRO A 48 20.11 11.26 0.24
N PHE A 49 19.08 12.05 -0.02
CA PHE A 49 18.97 13.45 0.41
C PHE A 49 18.18 13.64 1.71
N GLY A 50 17.62 12.56 2.26
CA GLY A 50 16.85 12.62 3.50
C GLY A 50 15.58 13.46 3.38
N LEU A 51 14.87 13.39 2.25
CA LEU A 51 13.67 14.19 1.98
C LEU A 51 12.42 13.67 2.68
N PHE A 52 12.46 12.41 3.14
CA PHE A 52 11.32 11.71 3.72
C PHE A 52 11.51 11.48 5.23
N HIS A 53 10.42 11.60 5.97
CA HIS A 53 10.28 10.98 7.28
C HIS A 53 9.87 9.53 7.07
N TRP A 54 10.69 8.59 7.57
CA TRP A 54 10.50 7.16 7.39
C TRP A 54 10.09 6.47 8.68
N GLU A 55 9.03 5.66 8.59
CA GLU A 55 8.58 4.75 9.63
C GLU A 55 8.54 3.32 9.10
N TRP A 56 8.81 2.32 9.95
CA TRP A 56 8.81 0.93 9.53
C TRP A 56 8.36 -0.04 10.62
N ILE A 57 7.82 -1.16 10.15
CA ILE A 57 7.61 -2.38 10.93
C ILE A 57 8.68 -3.38 10.47
N PRO A 58 9.52 -3.91 11.38
CA PRO A 58 10.54 -4.88 11.00
C PRO A 58 9.89 -6.19 10.53
N SER A 59 10.58 -6.90 9.63
CA SER A 59 10.14 -8.24 9.23
C SER A 59 10.31 -9.22 10.40
N ALA A 60 9.27 -10.02 10.68
CA ALA A 60 9.31 -11.09 11.67
C ALA A 60 9.26 -12.45 10.96
N GLY A 61 10.30 -13.26 11.12
CA GLY A 61 10.40 -14.59 10.51
C GLY A 61 10.30 -14.53 8.96
N LYS A 62 9.30 -15.22 8.41
CA LYS A 62 9.00 -15.24 6.97
C LYS A 62 8.12 -14.04 6.53
N SER A 63 7.47 -13.34 7.45
CA SER A 63 6.67 -12.16 7.17
C SER A 63 7.58 -11.00 6.78
N GLY A 64 7.25 -10.35 5.68
CA GLY A 64 7.92 -9.12 5.29
C GLY A 64 7.60 -7.97 6.24
N GLY A 65 8.47 -6.95 6.27
CA GLY A 65 8.20 -5.70 6.98
C GLY A 65 7.43 -4.70 6.12
N ILE A 66 7.03 -3.61 6.72
CA ILE A 66 6.42 -2.46 6.06
C ILE A 66 7.37 -1.27 6.24
N LEU A 67 7.58 -0.50 5.19
CA LEU A 67 8.28 0.77 5.23
C LEU A 67 7.37 1.83 4.63
N SER A 68 7.10 2.90 5.35
CA SER A 68 6.33 4.03 4.88
C SER A 68 7.11 5.31 5.04
N GLY A 69 7.07 6.17 4.03
CA GLY A 69 7.74 7.46 4.02
C GLY A 69 6.85 8.56 3.51
N VAL A 70 6.93 9.73 4.13
CA VAL A 70 6.23 10.95 3.70
C VAL A 70 7.22 12.10 3.60
N ARG A 71 7.12 12.93 2.58
CA ARG A 71 8.01 14.09 2.39
C ARG A 71 7.82 15.11 3.50
N HIS A 72 8.90 15.40 4.23
CA HIS A 72 8.86 16.31 5.39
C HIS A 72 8.64 17.79 5.03
N ASP A 73 8.90 18.20 3.78
CA ASP A 73 8.60 19.55 3.29
C ASP A 73 7.11 19.75 2.97
N ILE A 74 6.39 18.66 2.67
CA ILE A 74 4.95 18.66 2.33
C ILE A 74 4.11 18.28 3.56
N PHE A 75 4.54 17.29 4.33
CA PHE A 75 3.79 16.76 5.45
C PHE A 75 4.50 16.96 6.79
N TYR A 76 3.69 17.06 7.83
CA TYR A 76 4.11 16.92 9.21
C TYR A 76 3.46 15.66 9.80
N VAL A 77 4.25 14.74 10.34
CA VAL A 77 3.72 13.52 10.98
C VAL A 77 3.20 13.85 12.36
N ILE A 78 1.90 13.66 12.57
CA ILE A 78 1.21 13.90 13.84
C ILE A 78 1.36 12.68 14.74
N SER A 79 1.11 11.50 14.20
CA SER A 79 1.19 10.24 14.94
C SER A 79 1.53 9.07 14.03
N CYS A 80 2.11 8.03 14.64
CA CYS A 80 2.39 6.77 13.98
C CYS A 80 1.98 5.62 14.88
N ASN A 81 1.18 4.69 14.35
CA ASN A 81 0.76 3.46 15.02
C ASN A 81 1.24 2.25 14.22
N LYS A 82 1.89 1.29 14.90
CA LYS A 82 2.50 0.10 14.28
C LYS A 82 1.79 -1.15 14.79
N GLY A 83 1.01 -1.75 13.90
CA GLY A 83 0.43 -3.07 14.12
C GLY A 83 1.37 -4.20 13.68
N LYS A 84 0.82 -5.38 13.51
CA LYS A 84 1.51 -6.54 12.95
C LYS A 84 1.51 -6.51 11.42
N TYR A 85 0.40 -6.11 10.83
CA TYR A 85 0.13 -6.12 9.39
C TYR A 85 -0.04 -4.73 8.78
N ILE A 86 -0.16 -3.68 9.62
CA ILE A 86 -0.52 -2.34 9.19
C ILE A 86 0.37 -1.31 9.88
N LEU A 87 0.93 -0.41 9.09
CA LEU A 87 1.58 0.79 9.56
C LEU A 87 0.69 1.98 9.23
N GLN A 88 0.25 2.69 10.25
CA GLN A 88 -0.62 3.86 10.17
C GLN A 88 0.18 5.11 10.51
N MET A 89 0.11 6.11 9.65
CA MET A 89 0.59 7.47 9.92
C MET A 89 -0.56 8.45 9.75
N VAL A 90 -0.72 9.36 10.70
CA VAL A 90 -1.57 10.54 10.55
C VAL A 90 -0.65 11.71 10.24
N VAL A 91 -0.95 12.42 9.17
CA VAL A 91 -0.14 13.54 8.68
C VAL A 91 -0.97 14.81 8.54
N HIS A 92 -0.33 15.94 8.80
CA HIS A 92 -0.84 17.26 8.44
C HIS A 92 -0.30 17.64 7.06
N ASP A 93 -1.17 17.82 6.10
CA ASP A 93 -0.81 18.31 4.76
C ASP A 93 -0.70 19.84 4.79
N LYS A 94 0.52 20.35 4.64
CA LYS A 94 0.84 21.77 4.74
C LYS A 94 0.23 22.60 3.60
N LYS A 95 -0.06 21.96 2.44
CA LYS A 95 -0.63 22.62 1.27
C LYS A 95 -2.12 22.88 1.44
N ILE A 96 -2.87 21.86 1.82
CA ILE A 96 -4.32 21.94 1.99
C ILE A 96 -4.76 22.27 3.43
N LYS A 97 -3.79 22.28 4.38
CA LYS A 97 -4.00 22.54 5.82
C LYS A 97 -5.05 21.61 6.43
N LYS A 98 -4.96 20.33 6.12
CA LYS A 98 -5.84 19.27 6.61
C LYS A 98 -5.04 18.08 7.08
N ASP A 99 -5.59 17.38 8.06
CA ASP A 99 -5.04 16.12 8.57
C ASP A 99 -5.69 14.96 7.83
N TRP A 100 -4.87 13.95 7.51
CA TRP A 100 -5.37 12.71 6.92
C TRP A 100 -4.46 11.53 7.26
N GLY A 101 -4.97 10.32 7.11
CA GLY A 101 -4.29 9.08 7.45
C GLY A 101 -3.81 8.30 6.25
N LEU A 102 -2.57 7.81 6.34
CA LEU A 102 -1.98 6.84 5.42
C LEU A 102 -1.80 5.52 6.16
N LEU A 103 -2.54 4.48 5.75
CA LEU A 103 -2.39 3.12 6.24
C LEU A 103 -1.74 2.26 5.15
N VAL A 104 -0.56 1.73 5.44
CA VAL A 104 0.15 0.81 4.55
C VAL A 104 0.00 -0.60 5.09
N VAL A 105 -0.61 -1.50 4.29
CA VAL A 105 -0.99 -2.85 4.72
C VAL A 105 -0.18 -3.92 4.00
N TYR A 106 0.22 -4.96 4.75
CA TYR A 106 0.78 -6.18 4.22
C TYR A 106 0.09 -7.38 4.87
N GLY A 107 -0.98 -7.85 4.21
CA GLY A 107 -1.81 -8.95 4.66
C GLY A 107 -1.08 -10.29 4.65
N SER A 108 -1.58 -11.25 5.43
CA SER A 108 -1.01 -12.59 5.49
C SER A 108 -1.22 -13.37 4.20
N THR A 109 -0.16 -14.03 3.74
CA THR A 109 -0.23 -15.05 2.67
C THR A 109 -0.78 -16.38 3.18
N HIS A 110 -0.71 -16.65 4.50
CA HIS A 110 -1.19 -17.86 5.15
C HIS A 110 -2.65 -17.72 5.57
N GLU A 111 -3.50 -18.64 5.15
CA GLU A 111 -4.94 -18.58 5.39
C GLU A 111 -5.28 -18.49 6.89
N GLU A 112 -4.55 -19.24 7.74
CA GLU A 112 -4.70 -19.28 9.19
C GLU A 112 -4.53 -17.91 9.89
N PHE A 113 -3.79 -16.96 9.25
CA PHE A 113 -3.55 -15.64 9.82
C PHE A 113 -4.32 -14.52 9.10
N LYS A 114 -5.13 -14.84 8.10
CA LYS A 114 -5.93 -13.82 7.39
C LYS A 114 -7.00 -13.20 8.27
N GLU A 115 -7.60 -13.98 9.15
CA GLU A 115 -8.62 -13.47 10.08
C GLU A 115 -8.00 -12.48 11.08
N GLU A 116 -6.81 -12.79 11.63
CA GLU A 116 -6.06 -11.87 12.49
C GLU A 116 -5.75 -10.53 11.77
N PHE A 117 -5.30 -10.61 10.53
CA PHE A 117 -5.08 -9.42 9.69
C PHE A 117 -6.36 -8.62 9.48
N LEU A 118 -7.48 -9.27 9.19
CA LEU A 118 -8.76 -8.61 8.96
C LEU A 118 -9.31 -7.93 10.21
N VAL A 119 -9.11 -8.53 11.39
CA VAL A 119 -9.45 -7.91 12.68
C VAL A 119 -8.61 -6.65 12.91
N GLU A 120 -7.29 -6.71 12.65
CA GLU A 120 -6.42 -5.53 12.77
C GLU A 120 -6.83 -4.42 11.78
N LEU A 121 -7.15 -4.79 10.53
CA LEU A 121 -7.63 -3.85 9.51
C LEU A 121 -8.91 -3.13 9.96
N ALA A 122 -9.90 -3.90 10.39
CA ALA A 122 -11.16 -3.35 10.87
C ALA A 122 -10.95 -2.41 12.07
N ALA A 123 -10.15 -2.82 13.06
CA ALA A 123 -9.89 -2.03 14.25
C ALA A 123 -9.15 -0.72 13.93
N MET A 124 -8.09 -0.78 13.11
CA MET A 124 -7.32 0.43 12.76
C MET A 124 -8.15 1.41 11.93
N CYS A 125 -8.90 0.92 10.94
CA CYS A 125 -9.75 1.78 10.11
C CYS A 125 -10.92 2.39 10.91
N SER A 126 -11.58 1.61 11.80
CA SER A 126 -12.70 2.11 12.63
C SER A 126 -12.25 3.17 13.63
N ASN A 127 -10.99 3.15 14.06
CA ASN A 127 -10.44 4.12 15.00
C ASN A 127 -9.89 5.39 14.32
N MET A 128 -10.01 5.50 13.00
CA MET A 128 -9.60 6.71 12.29
C MET A 128 -10.60 7.84 12.51
N SER A 129 -10.13 8.95 13.02
CA SER A 129 -10.91 10.18 13.25
C SER A 129 -10.68 11.25 12.15
N VAL A 130 -9.84 10.94 11.17
CA VAL A 130 -9.50 11.82 10.05
C VAL A 130 -9.74 11.08 8.73
N PRO A 131 -9.93 11.78 7.60
CA PRO A 131 -9.98 11.18 6.27
C PRO A 131 -8.75 10.31 6.03
N TYR A 132 -8.88 9.15 5.35
CA TYR A 132 -7.73 8.26 5.18
C TYR A 132 -7.78 7.42 3.91
N ILE A 133 -6.59 6.97 3.50
CA ILE A 133 -6.41 5.89 2.53
C ILE A 133 -5.75 4.69 3.19
N VAL A 134 -6.10 3.51 2.72
CA VAL A 134 -5.45 2.26 3.08
C VAL A 134 -5.03 1.52 1.82
N GLY A 135 -3.74 1.26 1.68
CA GLY A 135 -3.19 0.67 0.48
C GLY A 135 -2.08 -0.34 0.74
N GLY A 136 -1.96 -1.31 -0.14
CA GLY A 136 -0.93 -2.34 -0.05
C GLY A 136 -1.34 -3.66 -0.65
N ASP A 137 -0.59 -4.69 -0.29
CA ASP A 137 -0.85 -6.08 -0.62
C ASP A 137 -1.72 -6.70 0.48
N PHE A 138 -2.99 -6.88 0.19
CA PHE A 138 -3.94 -7.47 1.13
C PHE A 138 -3.87 -9.00 1.17
N ASN A 139 -3.25 -9.64 0.15
CA ASN A 139 -3.23 -11.11 -0.02
C ASN A 139 -4.63 -11.76 0.01
N ILE A 140 -5.66 -10.99 -0.30
CA ILE A 140 -7.06 -11.41 -0.36
C ILE A 140 -7.70 -10.85 -1.62
N LEU A 141 -8.38 -11.71 -2.38
CA LEU A 141 -9.19 -11.31 -3.53
C LEU A 141 -10.60 -10.90 -3.06
N ARG A 142 -11.20 -9.92 -3.71
CA ARG A 142 -12.57 -9.48 -3.42
C ARG A 142 -13.63 -10.30 -4.14
N ASN A 143 -13.28 -10.85 -5.31
CA ASN A 143 -14.17 -11.68 -6.09
C ASN A 143 -13.37 -12.61 -7.04
N CYS A 144 -14.05 -13.63 -7.58
CA CYS A 144 -13.41 -14.63 -8.43
C CYS A 144 -12.84 -14.07 -9.73
N ASN A 145 -13.35 -12.95 -10.22
CA ASN A 145 -12.85 -12.35 -11.46
C ASN A 145 -11.52 -11.60 -11.27
N GLU A 146 -11.03 -11.40 -10.04
CA GLU A 146 -9.73 -10.83 -9.74
C GLU A 146 -8.55 -11.82 -9.90
N LYS A 147 -8.84 -13.02 -10.36
CA LYS A 147 -7.89 -14.07 -10.73
C LYS A 147 -8.18 -14.57 -12.14
N ASN A 148 -7.11 -14.89 -12.91
CA ASN A 148 -7.27 -15.42 -14.28
C ASN A 148 -7.57 -16.93 -14.32
N LYS A 149 -7.51 -17.62 -13.18
CA LYS A 149 -7.87 -19.04 -13.02
C LYS A 149 -9.12 -19.20 -12.17
N MET A 150 -9.88 -20.25 -12.41
CA MET A 150 -11.07 -20.54 -11.59
C MET A 150 -10.72 -20.63 -10.11
N MET A 151 -11.55 -20.03 -9.29
CA MET A 151 -11.40 -19.99 -7.85
C MET A 151 -12.80 -19.94 -7.21
N ASN A 152 -12.98 -20.63 -6.09
CA ASN A 152 -14.15 -20.46 -5.24
C ASN A 152 -13.95 -19.29 -4.29
N SER A 153 -15.05 -18.65 -3.86
CA SER A 153 -14.98 -17.66 -2.78
C SER A 153 -14.44 -18.31 -1.51
N SER A 154 -13.68 -17.53 -0.73
CA SER A 154 -13.16 -17.96 0.56
C SER A 154 -13.81 -17.15 1.67
N ARG A 155 -13.84 -17.72 2.90
CA ARG A 155 -14.33 -17.02 4.09
C ARG A 155 -13.61 -15.67 4.30
N SER A 156 -12.31 -15.62 4.04
CA SER A 156 -11.54 -14.36 4.13
C SER A 156 -11.98 -13.32 3.10
N THR A 157 -12.40 -13.72 1.90
CA THR A 157 -13.00 -12.85 0.88
C THR A 157 -14.30 -12.21 1.39
N ASP A 158 -15.18 -13.01 1.99
CA ASP A 158 -16.48 -12.54 2.47
C ASP A 158 -16.32 -11.59 3.66
N ILE A 159 -15.44 -11.90 4.61
CA ILE A 159 -15.11 -11.02 5.74
C ILE A 159 -14.49 -9.71 5.24
N PHE A 160 -13.55 -9.77 4.30
CA PHE A 160 -12.90 -8.58 3.74
C PHE A 160 -13.90 -7.64 3.07
N ASN A 161 -14.81 -8.19 2.24
CA ASN A 161 -15.87 -7.39 1.62
C ASN A 161 -16.85 -6.81 2.66
N SER A 162 -17.16 -7.56 3.73
CA SER A 162 -18.00 -7.06 4.82
C SER A 162 -17.35 -5.87 5.55
N ILE A 163 -16.04 -5.92 5.79
CA ILE A 163 -15.28 -4.81 6.40
C ILE A 163 -15.30 -3.58 5.48
N ILE A 164 -15.01 -3.76 4.18
CA ILE A 164 -15.03 -2.66 3.20
C ILE A 164 -16.40 -1.98 3.17
N ASN A 165 -17.47 -2.78 3.16
CA ASN A 165 -18.85 -2.26 3.14
C ASN A 165 -19.22 -1.56 4.46
N ALA A 166 -18.89 -2.16 5.61
CA ALA A 166 -19.19 -1.60 6.93
C ALA A 166 -18.49 -0.25 7.18
N LEU A 167 -17.27 -0.10 6.63
CA LEU A 167 -16.47 1.13 6.74
C LEU A 167 -16.71 2.11 5.58
N ALA A 168 -17.66 1.79 4.68
CA ALA A 168 -17.95 2.57 3.48
C ALA A 168 -16.69 2.93 2.64
N LEU A 169 -15.70 2.01 2.63
CA LEU A 169 -14.47 2.23 1.87
C LEU A 169 -14.73 2.06 0.37
N ARG A 170 -14.14 2.94 -0.41
CA ARG A 170 -14.19 2.89 -1.87
C ARG A 170 -12.84 2.53 -2.45
N GLU A 171 -12.83 1.60 -3.40
CA GLU A 171 -11.60 1.23 -4.11
C GLU A 171 -11.34 2.25 -5.21
N ILE A 172 -10.13 2.84 -5.22
CA ILE A 172 -9.72 3.76 -6.28
C ILE A 172 -9.48 2.95 -7.55
N TYR A 173 -10.13 3.37 -8.63
CA TYR A 173 -9.95 2.72 -9.93
C TYR A 173 -8.49 2.69 -10.36
N THR A 174 -8.01 1.49 -10.74
CA THR A 174 -6.63 1.29 -11.18
C THR A 174 -6.60 1.11 -12.70
N SER A 175 -5.94 2.04 -13.39
CA SER A 175 -5.64 1.95 -14.82
C SER A 175 -4.36 1.16 -15.08
N GLY A 176 -4.13 0.75 -16.34
CA GLY A 176 -2.91 0.01 -16.74
C GLY A 176 -3.00 -1.50 -16.55
N GLY A 177 -4.21 -2.03 -16.33
CA GLY A 177 -4.49 -3.46 -16.30
C GLY A 177 -5.00 -3.96 -14.94
N LYS A 178 -5.77 -5.03 -15.00
CA LYS A 178 -6.53 -5.57 -13.87
C LYS A 178 -5.67 -6.25 -12.81
N TYR A 179 -4.69 -7.02 -13.25
CA TYR A 179 -3.88 -7.86 -12.34
C TYR A 179 -2.61 -7.12 -11.94
N ILE A 180 -2.29 -7.20 -10.66
CA ILE A 180 -1.12 -6.52 -10.06
C ILE A 180 -0.01 -7.51 -9.76
N TRP A 181 -0.34 -8.76 -9.47
CA TRP A 181 0.59 -9.83 -9.15
C TRP A 181 0.62 -10.93 -10.20
N THR A 182 1.79 -11.57 -10.36
CA THR A 182 2.02 -12.75 -11.19
C THR A 182 2.98 -13.72 -10.52
N ASN A 183 2.76 -15.02 -10.68
CA ASN A 183 3.71 -16.05 -10.23
C ASN A 183 4.89 -16.27 -11.19
N ASN A 184 4.98 -15.51 -12.30
CA ASN A 184 6.05 -15.56 -13.30
C ASN A 184 6.33 -16.95 -13.89
N GLN A 185 5.31 -17.83 -13.98
CA GLN A 185 5.43 -19.14 -14.62
C GLN A 185 5.07 -19.07 -16.11
N ALA A 186 5.41 -20.12 -16.88
CA ALA A 186 5.08 -20.21 -18.33
C ALA A 186 3.57 -20.05 -18.61
N HIS A 187 2.71 -20.58 -17.72
CA HIS A 187 1.26 -20.33 -17.70
C HIS A 187 0.90 -19.57 -16.41
N PRO A 188 1.06 -18.23 -16.41
CA PRO A 188 1.06 -17.47 -15.19
C PRO A 188 -0.32 -17.46 -14.51
N THR A 189 -0.31 -17.53 -13.20
CA THR A 189 -1.43 -17.11 -12.37
C THR A 189 -1.30 -15.61 -12.15
N LEU A 190 -2.37 -14.90 -12.44
CA LEU A 190 -2.47 -13.44 -12.32
C LEU A 190 -3.55 -13.10 -11.30
N GLU A 191 -3.25 -12.21 -10.37
CA GLU A 191 -4.16 -11.84 -9.27
C GLU A 191 -4.12 -10.33 -8.98
N LYS A 192 -5.23 -9.80 -8.44
CA LYS A 192 -5.35 -8.44 -7.95
C LYS A 192 -5.28 -8.45 -6.42
N LEU A 193 -4.08 -8.60 -5.87
CA LEU A 193 -3.82 -8.65 -4.42
C LEU A 193 -3.58 -7.28 -3.82
N ASP A 194 -3.00 -6.38 -4.61
CA ASP A 194 -2.69 -5.01 -4.21
C ASP A 194 -3.80 -4.07 -4.66
N ARG A 195 -4.19 -3.15 -3.77
CA ARG A 195 -5.20 -2.11 -4.03
C ARG A 195 -5.04 -0.92 -3.11
N ILE A 196 -5.71 0.18 -3.44
CA ILE A 196 -5.82 1.35 -2.59
C ILE A 196 -7.31 1.62 -2.38
N LEU A 197 -7.72 1.66 -1.11
CA LEU A 197 -9.05 2.00 -0.67
C LEU A 197 -9.01 3.38 -0.01
N MET A 198 -10.10 4.12 -0.06
CA MET A 198 -10.22 5.45 0.54
C MET A 198 -11.52 5.57 1.33
N SER A 199 -11.53 6.36 2.39
CA SER A 199 -12.74 6.80 3.05
C SER A 199 -13.46 7.86 2.21
N GLU A 200 -14.76 8.02 2.39
CA GLU A 200 -15.56 9.02 1.68
C GLU A 200 -15.04 10.46 1.93
N ASP A 201 -14.66 10.76 3.16
CA ASP A 201 -14.11 12.07 3.50
C ASP A 201 -12.77 12.34 2.81
N TRP A 202 -11.95 11.29 2.57
CA TRP A 202 -10.70 11.43 1.83
C TRP A 202 -10.97 11.67 0.34
N GLU A 203 -11.97 10.99 -0.24
CA GLU A 203 -12.43 11.24 -1.62
C GLU A 203 -12.89 12.70 -1.78
N ASN A 204 -13.58 13.25 -0.79
CA ASN A 204 -14.00 14.66 -0.79
C ASN A 204 -12.81 15.64 -0.76
N LEU A 205 -11.70 15.28 -0.09
CA LEU A 205 -10.48 16.08 -0.10
C LEU A 205 -9.74 16.01 -1.44
N PHE A 206 -9.81 14.86 -2.13
CA PHE A 206 -9.06 14.59 -3.37
C PHE A 206 -9.99 13.98 -4.46
N PRO A 207 -10.96 14.75 -4.97
CA PRO A 207 -12.02 14.21 -5.85
C PRO A 207 -11.50 13.72 -7.22
N MET A 208 -10.31 14.17 -7.64
CA MET A 208 -9.69 13.78 -8.93
C MET A 208 -8.60 12.73 -8.76
N VAL A 209 -8.73 11.86 -7.75
CA VAL A 209 -7.75 10.80 -7.49
C VAL A 209 -7.89 9.66 -8.49
N TYR A 210 -6.76 9.15 -8.93
CA TYR A 210 -6.67 7.92 -9.73
C TYR A 210 -5.41 7.13 -9.38
N VAL A 211 -5.42 5.84 -9.70
CA VAL A 211 -4.27 4.95 -9.55
C VAL A 211 -3.86 4.42 -10.92
N ARG A 212 -2.57 4.39 -11.18
CA ARG A 212 -1.98 3.77 -12.35
C ARG A 212 -1.02 2.65 -11.94
N LYS A 213 -1.22 1.47 -12.52
CA LYS A 213 -0.25 0.38 -12.43
C LYS A 213 0.97 0.73 -13.26
N LEU A 214 2.15 0.72 -12.66
CA LEU A 214 3.42 0.81 -13.37
C LEU A 214 3.93 -0.60 -13.69
N VAL A 215 4.66 -0.75 -14.79
CA VAL A 215 5.30 -2.04 -15.15
C VAL A 215 6.67 -2.08 -14.51
N GLN A 216 6.99 -3.16 -13.79
CA GLN A 216 8.30 -3.39 -13.16
C GLN A 216 8.67 -4.86 -13.16
N GLU A 217 9.89 -5.17 -13.62
CA GLU A 217 10.42 -6.54 -13.71
C GLU A 217 11.14 -7.01 -12.43
N LEU A 218 11.44 -6.08 -11.52
CA LEU A 218 12.18 -6.37 -10.29
C LEU A 218 11.35 -7.06 -9.20
N SER A 219 10.03 -7.08 -9.35
CA SER A 219 9.10 -7.77 -8.45
C SER A 219 8.06 -8.52 -9.27
N ASP A 220 7.42 -9.50 -8.65
CA ASP A 220 6.22 -10.15 -9.15
C ASP A 220 4.93 -9.35 -8.87
N HIS A 221 5.03 -8.25 -8.12
CA HIS A 221 4.00 -7.23 -7.98
C HIS A 221 4.37 -5.98 -8.75
N ASN A 222 3.39 -5.35 -9.37
CA ASN A 222 3.55 -4.07 -10.05
C ASN A 222 3.28 -2.91 -9.06
N PRO A 223 4.06 -1.81 -9.15
CA PRO A 223 3.81 -0.63 -8.34
C PRO A 223 2.48 0.03 -8.67
N LEU A 224 1.78 0.53 -7.65
CA LEU A 224 0.59 1.36 -7.76
C LEU A 224 0.96 2.82 -7.52
N LEU A 225 0.90 3.62 -8.57
CA LEU A 225 1.11 5.07 -8.52
C LEU A 225 -0.23 5.77 -8.35
N LEU A 226 -0.45 6.35 -7.18
CA LEU A 226 -1.59 7.22 -6.88
C LEU A 226 -1.26 8.65 -7.29
N SER A 227 -2.21 9.32 -7.91
CA SER A 227 -2.16 10.76 -8.23
C SER A 227 -3.50 11.38 -7.90
N SER A 228 -3.51 12.47 -7.13
CA SER A 228 -4.65 13.37 -7.09
C SER A 228 -4.45 14.40 -8.19
N GLY A 229 -5.46 14.60 -9.04
CA GLY A 229 -5.43 15.65 -10.05
C GLY A 229 -5.04 17.00 -9.45
N GLU A 230 -4.43 17.85 -10.25
CA GLU A 230 -4.14 19.25 -9.91
C GLU A 230 -5.44 20.06 -9.89
#